data_b748566d949a0654294fb01905299bee
#
_entry.id   b748566d949a0654294fb01905299bee
#
_cell.length_a   1.000
_cell.length_b   1.000
_cell.length_c   1.000
_cell.angle_alpha   90.00
_cell.angle_beta   90.00
_cell.angle_gamma   90.00
#
_symmetry.space_group_name_H-M   'P 1'
#
loop_
_entity.id
_entity.type
_entity.pdbx_description
1 polymer ?
#
loop_
_entity_poly.entity_id
_entity_poly.type
_entity_poly.pdbx_seq_one_letter_code
_entity_poly.pdbx_strand_id
1 'polypeptide(L)'
;MNSLKYRFYLLPFLWLLGCQVKPEPISFGKDQCHYCKMNIVDPKFGGELVTIKGKIYKFDALECLIPYMDQMDQEYAYTLGIAYNQPERLVDVDSLLFVFSDEFKSPMGANLAAFKGINTNNTQHQTFDWESLKKHLPPYK
;
A
#
# COMPACT_ATOMS: atom_id res chain seq x y z
N MET A 1 16.85 43.34 52.90
CA MET A 1 16.36 43.98 51.67
C MET A 1 17.14 43.39 50.51
N ASN A 2 16.75 42.20 50.04
CA ASN A 2 17.33 41.58 48.84
C ASN A 2 16.20 41.06 47.98
N SER A 3 15.90 41.78 46.94
CA SER A 3 14.98 41.40 45.90
C SER A 3 15.58 40.24 45.08
N LEU A 4 15.14 39.03 45.37
CA LEU A 4 15.48 37.86 44.60
C LEU A 4 14.67 37.87 43.30
N LYS A 5 15.31 38.35 42.25
CA LYS A 5 14.71 38.32 40.89
C LYS A 5 14.70 36.86 40.39
N TYR A 6 13.62 36.18 40.58
CA TYR A 6 13.34 34.91 39.89
C TYR A 6 13.14 35.20 38.41
N ARG A 7 14.23 35.09 37.69
CA ARG A 7 14.19 35.12 36.23
C ARG A 7 13.65 33.78 35.74
N PHE A 8 12.34 33.74 35.52
CA PHE A 8 11.61 32.63 34.99
C PHE A 8 12.09 32.39 33.54
N TYR A 9 13.02 31.48 33.36
CA TYR A 9 13.37 30.96 32.05
C TYR A 9 12.20 30.10 31.57
N LEU A 10 11.28 30.71 30.84
CA LEU A 10 10.31 30.04 29.99
C LEU A 10 11.12 29.38 28.87
N LEU A 11 11.53 28.13 29.08
CA LEU A 11 12.01 27.27 28.00
C LEU A 11 10.81 27.07 27.05
N PRO A 12 10.88 27.50 25.79
CA PRO A 12 9.88 27.10 24.83
C PRO A 12 10.07 25.60 24.60
N PHE A 13 9.16 24.79 25.14
CA PHE A 13 9.04 23.37 24.85
C PHE A 13 8.58 23.27 23.40
N LEU A 14 9.57 23.24 22.50
CA LEU A 14 9.37 23.08 21.08
C LEU A 14 8.85 21.67 20.83
N TRP A 15 7.53 21.52 20.73
CA TRP A 15 6.87 20.30 20.34
C TRP A 15 7.32 19.99 18.90
N LEU A 16 8.27 19.09 18.78
CA LEU A 16 8.61 18.46 17.50
C LEU A 16 7.41 17.62 17.07
N LEU A 17 6.47 18.23 16.36
CA LEU A 17 5.43 17.52 15.60
C LEU A 17 6.13 16.76 14.46
N GLY A 18 6.72 15.62 14.78
CA GLY A 18 7.25 14.71 13.78
C GLY A 18 6.09 14.26 12.88
N CYS A 19 6.17 14.54 11.59
CA CYS A 19 5.27 13.94 10.61
C CYS A 19 5.42 12.42 10.70
N GLN A 20 4.40 11.75 11.21
CA GLN A 20 4.38 10.29 11.28
C GLN A 20 4.09 9.73 9.89
N VAL A 21 5.05 9.01 9.33
CA VAL A 21 4.85 8.27 8.08
C VAL A 21 3.87 7.12 8.36
N LYS A 22 2.70 7.15 7.73
CA LYS A 22 1.65 6.14 7.93
C LYS A 22 0.78 5.99 6.67
N PRO A 23 0.21 4.81 6.45
CA PRO A 23 -0.76 4.58 5.39
C PRO A 23 -2.07 5.36 5.58
N GLU A 24 -2.80 5.56 4.48
CA GLU A 24 -4.14 6.15 4.47
C GLU A 24 -5.14 5.20 3.82
N PRO A 25 -6.39 5.15 4.28
CA PRO A 25 -7.42 4.35 3.60
C PRO A 25 -7.64 4.81 2.16
N ILE A 26 -7.95 3.87 1.27
CA ILE A 26 -8.41 4.20 -0.08
C ILE A 26 -9.87 4.65 -0.02
N SER A 27 -10.16 5.81 -0.60
CA SER A 27 -11.52 6.34 -0.73
C SER A 27 -12.11 5.88 -2.08
N PHE A 28 -12.76 4.72 -2.07
CA PHE A 28 -13.36 4.13 -3.28
C PHE A 28 -14.35 5.08 -3.96
N GLY A 29 -14.26 5.17 -5.29
CA GLY A 29 -15.05 6.08 -6.10
C GLY A 29 -14.57 7.55 -6.10
N LYS A 30 -13.57 7.89 -5.27
CA LYS A 30 -13.00 9.25 -5.17
C LYS A 30 -11.53 9.29 -5.51
N ASP A 31 -10.73 8.36 -4.96
CA ASP A 31 -9.30 8.28 -5.24
C ASP A 31 -9.06 7.78 -6.66
N GLN A 32 -8.01 8.29 -7.30
CA GLN A 32 -7.54 7.85 -8.59
C GLN A 32 -6.28 7.02 -8.48
N CYS A 33 -6.19 6.00 -9.33
CA CYS A 33 -4.98 5.22 -9.47
C CYS A 33 -3.82 6.08 -9.98
N HIS A 34 -2.70 6.01 -9.27
CA HIS A 34 -1.54 6.84 -9.61
C HIS A 34 -0.88 6.43 -10.93
N TYR A 35 -1.06 5.19 -11.36
CA TYR A 35 -0.52 4.65 -12.60
C TYR A 35 -1.46 4.79 -13.79
N CYS A 36 -2.63 4.13 -13.78
CA CYS A 36 -3.55 4.11 -14.91
C CYS A 36 -4.53 5.30 -14.95
N LYS A 37 -4.59 6.13 -13.90
CA LYS A 37 -5.44 7.32 -13.77
C LYS A 37 -6.95 7.05 -13.73
N MET A 38 -7.37 5.80 -13.65
CA MET A 38 -8.78 5.43 -13.44
C MET A 38 -9.17 5.61 -11.97
N ASN A 39 -10.46 5.82 -11.72
CA ASN A 39 -10.98 5.84 -10.35
C ASN A 39 -10.87 4.44 -9.73
N ILE A 40 -10.45 4.38 -8.48
CA ILE A 40 -10.38 3.15 -7.70
C ILE A 40 -11.79 2.86 -7.17
N VAL A 41 -12.43 1.82 -7.69
CA VAL A 41 -13.84 1.55 -7.38
C VAL A 41 -14.11 0.20 -6.74
N ASP A 42 -13.30 -0.82 -7.02
CA ASP A 42 -13.52 -2.17 -6.48
C ASP A 42 -12.80 -2.35 -5.15
N PRO A 43 -13.53 -2.53 -4.03
CA PRO A 43 -12.94 -2.65 -2.70
C PRO A 43 -12.17 -3.96 -2.45
N LYS A 44 -12.20 -4.90 -3.38
CA LYS A 44 -11.49 -6.19 -3.31
C LYS A 44 -10.09 -6.12 -3.89
N PHE A 45 -9.79 -5.05 -4.61
CA PHE A 45 -8.51 -4.81 -5.27
C PHE A 45 -7.94 -3.47 -4.83
N GLY A 46 -6.69 -3.25 -5.17
CA GLY A 46 -6.01 -2.01 -4.88
C GLY A 46 -4.76 -2.19 -4.07
N GLY A 47 -4.02 -1.12 -3.95
CA GLY A 47 -2.80 -1.08 -3.16
C GLY A 47 -2.34 0.33 -2.89
N GLU A 48 -1.36 0.44 -2.01
CA GLU A 48 -0.79 1.71 -1.59
C GLU A 48 0.72 1.60 -1.40
N LEU A 49 1.44 2.58 -1.89
CA LEU A 49 2.85 2.79 -1.59
C LEU A 49 2.99 4.05 -0.74
N VAL A 50 3.71 3.94 0.37
CA VAL A 50 4.07 5.08 1.21
C VAL A 50 5.59 5.20 1.22
N THR A 51 6.12 6.30 0.72
CA THR A 51 7.57 6.53 0.73
C THR A 51 8.09 6.79 2.14
N ILE A 52 9.39 6.62 2.36
CA ILE A 52 10.06 6.99 3.62
C ILE A 52 9.90 8.47 3.98
N LYS A 53 9.57 9.32 3.00
CA LYS A 53 9.27 10.75 3.19
C LYS A 53 7.78 11.03 3.45
N GLY A 54 6.94 10.00 3.54
CA GLY A 54 5.51 10.11 3.83
C GLY A 54 4.63 10.44 2.63
N LYS A 55 5.15 10.37 1.39
CA LYS A 55 4.32 10.54 0.19
C LYS A 55 3.55 9.26 -0.11
N ILE A 56 2.26 9.40 -0.36
CA ILE A 56 1.32 8.29 -0.58
C ILE A 56 0.94 8.21 -2.05
N TYR A 57 0.93 6.98 -2.57
CA TYR A 57 0.47 6.65 -3.92
C TYR A 57 -0.53 5.51 -3.85
N LYS A 58 -1.73 5.71 -4.39
CA LYS A 58 -2.83 4.74 -4.38
C LYS A 58 -3.02 4.13 -5.75
N PHE A 59 -3.38 2.86 -5.79
CA PHE A 59 -3.48 2.08 -7.01
C PHE A 59 -4.78 1.28 -7.04
N ASP A 60 -5.35 1.14 -8.24
CA ASP A 60 -6.58 0.40 -8.49
C ASP A 60 -6.38 -1.12 -8.38
N ALA A 61 -5.17 -1.58 -8.68
CA ALA A 61 -4.78 -2.97 -8.60
C ALA A 61 -3.27 -3.11 -8.38
N LEU A 62 -2.81 -4.29 -7.96
CA LEU A 62 -1.38 -4.59 -7.83
C LEU A 62 -0.67 -4.59 -9.19
N GLU A 63 -1.37 -4.88 -10.27
CA GLU A 63 -0.90 -4.75 -11.65
C GLU A 63 -0.56 -3.31 -12.03
N CYS A 64 -1.07 -2.32 -11.31
CA CYS A 64 -0.67 -0.93 -11.43
C CYS A 64 0.47 -0.55 -10.47
N LEU A 65 0.44 -1.11 -9.26
CA LEU A 65 1.41 -0.80 -8.21
C LEU A 65 2.81 -1.32 -8.56
N ILE A 66 2.92 -2.58 -9.00
CA ILE A 66 4.21 -3.22 -9.27
C ILE A 66 4.99 -2.49 -10.37
N PRO A 67 4.43 -2.26 -11.58
CA PRO A 67 5.16 -1.55 -12.62
C PRO A 67 5.46 -0.09 -12.26
N TYR A 68 4.62 0.55 -11.45
CA TYR A 68 4.93 1.89 -10.94
C TYR A 68 6.15 1.85 -10.02
N MET A 69 6.20 0.89 -9.11
CA MET A 69 7.32 0.71 -8.19
C MET A 69 8.64 0.42 -8.92
N ASP A 70 8.60 -0.40 -9.98
CA ASP A 70 9.77 -0.75 -10.80
C ASP A 70 10.32 0.44 -11.61
N GLN A 71 9.45 1.38 -11.98
CA GLN A 71 9.84 2.58 -12.73
C GLN A 71 10.42 3.69 -11.85
N MET A 72 10.20 3.62 -10.54
CA MET A 72 10.59 4.66 -9.61
C MET A 72 11.77 4.21 -8.75
N ASP A 73 12.88 4.97 -8.85
CA ASP A 73 14.05 4.79 -7.98
C ASP A 73 13.80 5.50 -6.64
N GLN A 74 12.98 4.88 -5.77
CA GLN A 74 12.68 5.40 -4.45
C GLN A 74 12.41 4.28 -3.44
N GLU A 75 12.65 4.58 -2.16
CA GLU A 75 12.39 3.67 -1.06
C GLU A 75 10.99 3.87 -0.47
N TYR A 76 10.36 2.77 -0.11
CA TYR A 76 9.02 2.74 0.47
C TYR A 76 9.07 2.27 1.93
N ALA A 77 8.39 3.01 2.81
CA ALA A 77 8.16 2.62 4.19
C ALA A 77 7.07 1.56 4.30
N TYR A 78 6.08 1.62 3.38
CA TYR A 78 5.00 0.64 3.31
C TYR A 78 4.70 0.30 1.85
N THR A 79 4.53 -1.00 1.59
CA THR A 79 3.99 -1.55 0.35
C THR A 79 2.80 -2.40 0.72
N LEU A 80 1.60 -1.94 0.37
CA LEU A 80 0.35 -2.51 0.86
C LEU A 80 -0.54 -2.94 -0.30
N GLY A 81 -1.26 -4.05 -0.11
CA GLY A 81 -2.29 -4.53 -1.02
C GLY A 81 -3.59 -4.80 -0.28
N ILE A 82 -4.70 -4.83 -1.03
CA ILE A 82 -6.00 -5.26 -0.49
C ILE A 82 -6.13 -6.77 -0.70
N ALA A 83 -6.44 -7.49 0.38
CA ALA A 83 -6.76 -8.90 0.28
C ALA A 83 -8.20 -9.10 -0.21
N TYR A 84 -8.38 -9.89 -1.27
CA TYR A 84 -9.68 -10.20 -1.88
C TYR A 84 -10.71 -10.76 -0.87
N ASN A 85 -10.22 -11.55 0.10
CA ASN A 85 -11.03 -12.10 1.18
C ASN A 85 -11.19 -11.17 2.40
N GLN A 86 -10.59 -9.98 2.37
CA GLN A 86 -10.74 -8.92 3.38
C GLN A 86 -10.81 -7.54 2.68
N PRO A 87 -11.92 -7.25 1.96
CA PRO A 87 -12.07 -6.02 1.19
C PRO A 87 -11.82 -4.75 2.01
N GLU A 88 -11.46 -3.66 1.32
CA GLU A 88 -11.19 -2.32 1.89
C GLU A 88 -9.98 -2.23 2.81
N ARG A 89 -9.39 -3.34 3.21
CA ARG A 89 -8.31 -3.37 4.18
C ARG A 89 -6.95 -3.47 3.51
N LEU A 90 -6.14 -2.45 3.67
CA LEU A 90 -4.73 -2.45 3.30
C LEU A 90 -3.92 -3.35 4.24
N VAL A 91 -3.15 -4.25 3.66
CA VAL A 91 -2.33 -5.24 4.34
C VAL A 91 -0.95 -5.26 3.71
N ASP A 92 0.09 -5.45 4.52
CA ASP A 92 1.45 -5.58 4.04
C ASP A 92 1.56 -6.73 3.04
N VAL A 93 2.18 -6.46 1.88
CA VAL A 93 2.27 -7.43 0.77
C VAL A 93 3.04 -8.70 1.13
N ASP A 94 3.99 -8.63 2.06
CA ASP A 94 4.74 -9.79 2.53
C ASP A 94 3.89 -10.77 3.35
N SER A 95 2.71 -10.33 3.81
CA SER A 95 1.74 -11.16 4.53
C SER A 95 0.63 -11.72 3.63
N LEU A 96 0.71 -11.47 2.32
CA LEU A 96 -0.28 -11.88 1.33
C LEU A 96 0.25 -13.03 0.46
N LEU A 97 -0.68 -13.83 -0.04
CA LEU A 97 -0.46 -14.77 -1.12
C LEU A 97 -1.25 -14.32 -2.35
N PHE A 98 -0.68 -14.51 -3.51
CA PHE A 98 -1.19 -14.01 -4.78
C PHE A 98 -1.58 -15.16 -5.69
N VAL A 99 -2.70 -15.01 -6.38
CA VAL A 99 -3.28 -16.04 -7.25
C VAL A 99 -3.72 -15.39 -8.55
N PHE A 100 -3.38 -16.04 -9.68
CA PHE A 100 -3.95 -15.72 -10.98
C PHE A 100 -5.06 -16.71 -11.32
N SER A 101 -6.26 -16.22 -11.59
CA SER A 101 -7.38 -17.05 -12.03
C SER A 101 -8.43 -16.20 -12.75
N ASP A 102 -9.04 -16.79 -13.77
CA ASP A 102 -10.18 -16.16 -14.49
C ASP A 102 -11.42 -15.95 -13.60
N GLU A 103 -11.44 -16.50 -12.40
CA GLU A 103 -12.47 -16.24 -11.39
C GLU A 103 -12.36 -14.82 -10.81
N PHE A 104 -11.17 -14.23 -10.82
CA PHE A 104 -10.90 -12.90 -10.27
C PHE A 104 -10.81 -11.89 -11.40
N LYS A 105 -11.81 -11.02 -11.50
CA LYS A 105 -11.83 -9.96 -12.52
C LYS A 105 -11.15 -8.72 -11.96
N SER A 106 -9.80 -8.71 -11.99
CA SER A 106 -9.05 -7.54 -11.55
C SER A 106 -9.26 -6.36 -12.52
N PRO A 107 -9.19 -5.11 -12.02
CA PRO A 107 -9.44 -3.91 -12.85
C PRO A 107 -8.55 -3.82 -14.10
N MET A 108 -7.30 -4.28 -14.01
CA MET A 108 -6.36 -4.24 -15.12
C MET A 108 -6.38 -5.50 -16.01
N GLY A 109 -7.20 -6.50 -15.67
CA GLY A 109 -7.46 -7.67 -16.50
C GLY A 109 -6.38 -8.77 -16.44
N ALA A 110 -5.37 -8.67 -15.56
CA ALA A 110 -4.45 -9.77 -15.34
C ALA A 110 -5.05 -10.89 -14.46
N ASN A 111 -6.26 -10.68 -13.94
CA ASN A 111 -6.98 -11.63 -13.09
C ASN A 111 -6.19 -12.01 -11.83
N LEU A 112 -5.46 -11.04 -11.29
CA LEU A 112 -4.65 -11.18 -10.08
C LEU A 112 -5.47 -10.83 -8.84
N ALA A 113 -5.51 -11.71 -7.86
CA ALA A 113 -6.08 -11.47 -6.55
C ALA A 113 -5.08 -11.78 -5.43
N ALA A 114 -5.10 -10.99 -4.38
CA ALA A 114 -4.32 -11.21 -3.18
C ALA A 114 -5.18 -11.81 -2.07
N PHE A 115 -4.62 -12.67 -1.24
CA PHE A 115 -5.33 -13.32 -0.14
C PHE A 115 -4.53 -13.28 1.14
N LYS A 116 -5.20 -13.08 2.26
CA LYS A 116 -4.60 -13.18 3.58
C LYS A 116 -5.07 -14.45 4.31
N GLY A 117 -4.09 -15.19 4.88
CA GLY A 117 -4.39 -16.31 5.76
C GLY A 117 -5.01 -17.53 5.06
N ILE A 118 -4.78 -17.70 3.76
CA ILE A 118 -5.20 -18.95 3.06
C ILE A 118 -4.18 -20.06 3.25
N ASN A 119 -4.68 -21.30 3.29
CA ASN A 119 -3.83 -22.49 3.32
C ASN A 119 -3.50 -22.93 1.90
N THR A 120 -2.23 -22.89 1.53
CA THR A 120 -1.74 -23.25 0.19
C THR A 120 -2.00 -24.70 -0.17
N ASN A 121 -2.12 -25.58 0.81
CA ASN A 121 -2.37 -27.01 0.57
C ASN A 121 -3.80 -27.31 0.07
N ASN A 122 -4.72 -26.36 0.19
CA ASN A 122 -6.13 -26.51 -0.22
C ASN A 122 -6.50 -25.66 -1.46
N THR A 123 -5.56 -24.95 -2.06
CA THR A 123 -5.85 -24.16 -3.25
C THR A 123 -5.59 -24.98 -4.51
N GLN A 124 -6.55 -24.94 -5.45
CA GLN A 124 -6.37 -25.55 -6.79
C GLN A 124 -5.54 -24.65 -7.71
N HIS A 125 -5.17 -23.45 -7.26
CA HIS A 125 -4.44 -22.46 -8.02
C HIS A 125 -3.00 -22.37 -7.56
N GLN A 126 -2.10 -22.05 -8.50
CA GLN A 126 -0.72 -21.71 -8.18
C GLN A 126 -0.72 -20.41 -7.36
N THR A 127 -0.02 -20.44 -6.23
CA THR A 127 0.15 -19.29 -5.34
C THR A 127 1.56 -18.72 -5.46
N PHE A 128 1.65 -17.41 -5.34
CA PHE A 128 2.91 -16.66 -5.33
C PHE A 128 3.04 -15.88 -4.03
N ASP A 129 4.24 -15.79 -3.50
CA ASP A 129 4.61 -14.76 -2.53
C ASP A 129 4.95 -13.44 -3.27
N TRP A 130 5.21 -12.38 -2.51
CA TRP A 130 5.49 -11.06 -3.10
C TRP A 130 6.70 -11.05 -4.03
N GLU A 131 7.80 -11.69 -3.64
CA GLU A 131 9.02 -11.74 -4.46
C GLU A 131 8.85 -12.55 -5.76
N SER A 132 8.13 -13.66 -5.69
CA SER A 132 7.80 -14.49 -6.86
C SER A 132 6.82 -13.78 -7.78
N LEU A 133 5.84 -13.06 -7.22
CA LEU A 133 4.87 -12.28 -7.99
C LEU A 133 5.56 -11.20 -8.85
N LYS A 134 6.47 -10.43 -8.27
CA LYS A 134 7.21 -9.39 -9.01
C LYS A 134 7.99 -9.94 -10.21
N LYS A 135 8.50 -11.16 -10.08
CA LYS A 135 9.20 -11.84 -11.17
C LYS A 135 8.26 -12.42 -12.23
N HIS A 136 7.04 -12.74 -11.86
CA HIS A 136 6.05 -13.39 -12.73
C HIS A 136 5.24 -12.39 -13.56
N LEU A 137 5.01 -11.20 -13.04
CA LEU A 137 4.34 -10.13 -13.79
C LEU A 137 5.25 -9.63 -14.92
N PRO A 138 4.81 -9.70 -16.19
CA PRO A 138 5.59 -9.15 -17.28
C PRO A 138 5.72 -7.64 -17.11
N PRO A 139 6.83 -7.05 -17.56
CA PRO A 139 6.94 -5.60 -17.57
C PRO A 139 5.86 -5.03 -18.50
N TYR A 140 4.92 -4.30 -17.90
CA TYR A 140 3.92 -3.57 -18.68
C TYR A 140 4.60 -2.46 -19.46
N LYS A 141 4.56 -2.58 -20.80
CA LYS A 141 5.03 -1.55 -21.72
C LYS A 141 4.03 -0.40 -21.84
#